data_4094ef7167b639af84bbdfd681c11f63
#
_entry.id   4094ef7167b639af84bbdfd681c11f63
#
_cell.length_a   1.000
_cell.length_b   1.000
_cell.length_c   1.000
_cell.angle_alpha   90.00
_cell.angle_beta   90.00
_cell.angle_gamma   90.00
#
_symmetry.space_group_name_H-M   'P 1'
#
loop_
_entity.id
_entity.type
_entity.pdbx_description
1 polymer ?
#
loop_
_entity_poly.entity_id
_entity_poly.type
_entity_poly.pdbx_seq_one_letter_code
_entity_poly.pdbx_strand_id
1 'polypeptide(L)'
;MLRFIQRLGRLVAVFFVVTFVTFFLLDQAPGDPALRFAGLNATPEVIEGIRADLGLNGSLFERYSSWLGNAVRFDFGDSIVTRGFSSWDLIRESLPKTLELMVLAEIMAIGMAVPLALGSARRPGGFVDKASSSTAFGLLALPAFVLGIYMSFVFGVKLGWFPTIVDNLPGLNDDPLNNLRQMFLPSLTLALNLVAIYLRLLRSDLIETL
;
A
#
# COMPACT_ATOMS: atom_id res chain seq x y z
N MET A 1 -32.29 -3.79 -4.68
CA MET A 1 -32.21 -3.42 -3.27
C MET A 1 -31.68 -4.55 -2.40
N LEU A 2 -32.31 -5.75 -2.40
CA LEU A 2 -31.86 -6.90 -1.58
C LEU A 2 -30.40 -7.30 -1.83
N ARG A 3 -29.96 -7.38 -3.09
CA ARG A 3 -28.56 -7.72 -3.46
C ARG A 3 -27.54 -6.68 -2.96
N PHE A 4 -27.92 -5.41 -2.90
CA PHE A 4 -27.07 -4.34 -2.36
C PHE A 4 -26.91 -4.49 -0.84
N ILE A 5 -28.01 -4.72 -0.12
CA ILE A 5 -27.99 -4.95 1.33
C ILE A 5 -27.15 -6.18 1.68
N GLN A 6 -27.29 -7.27 0.91
CA GLN A 6 -26.47 -8.48 1.09
C GLN A 6 -24.97 -8.23 0.83
N ARG A 7 -24.63 -7.41 -0.17
CA ARG A 7 -23.23 -7.05 -0.43
C ARG A 7 -22.67 -6.19 0.70
N LEU A 8 -23.43 -5.20 1.15
CA LEU A 8 -23.03 -4.35 2.28
C LEU A 8 -22.86 -5.19 3.56
N GLY A 9 -23.80 -6.09 3.85
CA GLY A 9 -23.69 -6.99 4.99
C GLY A 9 -22.45 -7.88 4.96
N ARG A 10 -22.08 -8.39 3.77
CA ARG A 10 -20.83 -9.16 3.59
C ARG A 10 -19.59 -8.29 3.82
N LEU A 11 -19.57 -7.06 3.30
CA LEU A 11 -18.44 -6.14 3.51
C LEU A 11 -18.25 -5.83 5.01
N VAL A 12 -19.35 -5.55 5.69
CA VAL A 12 -19.34 -5.32 7.14
C VAL A 12 -18.85 -6.55 7.90
N ALA A 13 -19.35 -7.74 7.55
CA ALA A 13 -18.91 -8.99 8.19
C ALA A 13 -17.41 -9.25 7.95
N VAL A 14 -16.94 -9.08 6.70
CA VAL A 14 -15.51 -9.21 6.37
C VAL A 14 -14.67 -8.19 7.15
N PHE A 15 -15.12 -6.94 7.25
CA PHE A 15 -14.43 -5.92 8.03
C PHE A 15 -14.24 -6.36 9.49
N PHE A 16 -15.31 -6.81 10.16
CA PHE A 16 -15.21 -7.27 11.55
C PHE A 16 -14.32 -8.50 11.71
N VAL A 17 -14.42 -9.47 10.79
CA VAL A 17 -13.57 -10.67 10.84
C VAL A 17 -12.10 -10.29 10.66
N VAL A 18 -11.78 -9.48 9.65
CA VAL A 18 -10.39 -9.08 9.38
C VAL A 18 -9.81 -8.27 10.53
N THR A 19 -10.53 -7.27 11.04
CA THR A 19 -10.05 -6.44 12.15
C THR A 19 -9.88 -7.25 13.43
N PHE A 20 -10.81 -8.16 13.75
CA PHE A 20 -10.70 -9.02 14.92
C PHE A 20 -9.53 -10.01 14.79
N VAL A 21 -9.38 -10.66 13.65
CA VAL A 21 -8.26 -11.59 13.41
C VAL A 21 -6.92 -10.86 13.49
N THR A 22 -6.83 -9.67 12.90
CA THR A 22 -5.61 -8.84 12.99
C THR A 22 -5.30 -8.48 14.44
N PHE A 23 -6.31 -8.05 15.20
CA PHE A 23 -6.17 -7.70 16.62
C PHE A 23 -5.73 -8.91 17.45
N PHE A 24 -6.33 -10.07 17.20
CA PHE A 24 -5.95 -11.33 17.84
C PHE A 24 -4.50 -11.74 17.52
N LEU A 25 -4.10 -11.67 16.25
CA LEU A 25 -2.74 -12.02 15.82
C LEU A 25 -1.70 -11.09 16.44
N LEU A 26 -2.01 -9.80 16.56
CA LEU A 26 -1.13 -8.84 17.23
C LEU A 26 -1.04 -9.11 18.74
N ASP A 27 -2.13 -9.54 19.36
CA ASP A 27 -2.14 -9.94 20.78
C ASP A 27 -1.28 -11.18 21.06
N GLN A 28 -1.24 -12.13 20.10
CA GLN A 28 -0.41 -13.32 20.19
C GLN A 28 1.05 -13.09 19.74
N ALA A 29 1.36 -11.92 19.19
CA ALA A 29 2.72 -11.63 18.72
C ALA A 29 3.71 -11.61 19.90
N PRO A 30 4.91 -12.22 19.76
CA PRO A 30 5.89 -12.24 20.81
C PRO A 30 6.42 -10.85 21.14
N GLY A 31 6.48 -10.54 22.43
CA GLY A 31 6.95 -9.27 22.97
C GLY A 31 5.83 -8.46 23.63
N ASP A 32 6.17 -7.82 24.72
CA ASP A 32 5.28 -6.95 25.46
C ASP A 32 5.37 -5.52 24.89
N PRO A 33 4.26 -4.95 24.34
CA PRO A 33 4.25 -3.58 23.89
C PRO A 33 4.63 -2.57 24.99
N ALA A 34 4.17 -2.77 26.23
CA ALA A 34 4.49 -1.91 27.35
C ALA A 34 6.01 -1.89 27.63
N LEU A 35 6.69 -3.03 27.51
CA LEU A 35 8.12 -3.11 27.69
C LEU A 35 8.88 -2.34 26.57
N ARG A 36 8.38 -2.40 25.33
CA ARG A 36 8.96 -1.62 24.22
C ARG A 36 8.81 -0.10 24.44
N PHE A 37 7.68 0.32 25.01
CA PHE A 37 7.44 1.72 25.37
C PHE A 37 8.28 2.17 26.56
N ALA A 38 8.39 1.34 27.58
CA ALA A 38 9.13 1.64 28.79
C ALA A 38 10.64 1.76 28.56
N GLY A 39 11.18 0.94 27.64
CA GLY A 39 12.62 0.83 27.40
C GLY A 39 13.30 -0.17 28.34
N LEU A 40 14.56 -0.49 28.04
CA LEU A 40 15.30 -1.58 28.67
C LEU A 40 15.59 -1.42 30.19
N ASN A 41 15.53 -0.17 30.68
CA ASN A 41 15.87 0.15 32.08
C ASN A 41 14.64 0.56 32.92
N ALA A 42 13.42 0.28 32.43
CA ALA A 42 12.21 0.64 33.16
C ALA A 42 11.97 -0.28 34.37
N THR A 43 11.47 0.30 35.45
CA THR A 43 11.05 -0.50 36.62
C THR A 43 9.73 -1.20 36.34
N PRO A 44 9.43 -2.32 37.05
CA PRO A 44 8.13 -3.02 36.89
C PRO A 44 6.92 -2.11 37.05
N GLU A 45 6.98 -1.14 37.96
CA GLU A 45 5.90 -0.17 38.23
C GLU A 45 5.66 0.73 37.02
N VAL A 46 6.73 1.19 36.33
CA VAL A 46 6.63 2.00 35.12
C VAL A 46 6.05 1.20 33.98
N ILE A 47 6.44 -0.07 33.82
CA ILE A 47 5.90 -0.96 32.80
C ILE A 47 4.41 -1.20 33.02
N GLU A 48 3.98 -1.44 34.26
CA GLU A 48 2.58 -1.66 34.58
C GLU A 48 1.72 -0.39 34.37
N GLY A 49 2.27 0.78 34.72
CA GLY A 49 1.64 2.07 34.38
C GLY A 49 1.39 2.24 32.90
N ILE A 50 2.44 2.01 32.09
CA ILE A 50 2.34 2.07 30.61
C ILE A 50 1.35 1.03 30.07
N ARG A 51 1.31 -0.17 30.66
CA ARG A 51 0.36 -1.21 30.27
C ARG A 51 -1.09 -0.78 30.53
N ALA A 52 -1.34 -0.11 31.64
CA ALA A 52 -2.65 0.46 31.95
C ALA A 52 -3.00 1.60 30.99
N ASP A 53 -2.06 2.52 30.73
CA ASP A 53 -2.25 3.66 29.80
C ASP A 53 -2.54 3.20 28.36
N LEU A 54 -1.88 2.13 27.91
CA LEU A 54 -2.12 1.51 26.60
C LEU A 54 -3.37 0.62 26.57
N GLY A 55 -4.09 0.48 27.69
CA GLY A 55 -5.31 -0.33 27.79
C GLY A 55 -5.06 -1.84 27.58
N LEU A 56 -3.88 -2.35 27.94
CA LEU A 56 -3.49 -3.74 27.70
C LEU A 56 -3.99 -4.70 28.80
N ASN A 57 -4.57 -4.20 29.88
CA ASN A 57 -4.94 -4.99 31.07
C ASN A 57 -6.30 -5.70 30.97
N GLY A 58 -7.07 -5.48 29.90
CA GLY A 58 -8.37 -6.12 29.71
C GLY A 58 -8.29 -7.46 28.97
N SER A 59 -9.37 -8.21 28.95
CA SER A 59 -9.53 -9.37 28.09
C SER A 59 -9.43 -8.94 26.61
N LEU A 60 -9.05 -9.86 25.72
CA LEU A 60 -8.95 -9.60 24.29
C LEU A 60 -10.22 -8.95 23.71
N PHE A 61 -11.39 -9.44 24.14
CA PHE A 61 -12.67 -8.93 23.67
C PHE A 61 -12.96 -7.51 24.17
N GLU A 62 -12.68 -7.21 25.42
CA GLU A 62 -12.82 -5.86 26.00
C GLU A 62 -11.91 -4.86 25.27
N ARG A 63 -10.67 -5.23 25.04
CA ARG A 63 -9.68 -4.41 24.33
C ARG A 63 -10.09 -4.17 22.87
N TYR A 64 -10.53 -5.21 22.17
CA TYR A 64 -11.03 -5.09 20.81
C TYR A 64 -12.27 -4.20 20.72
N SER A 65 -13.25 -4.39 21.60
CA SER A 65 -14.48 -3.59 21.60
C SER A 65 -14.22 -2.11 21.95
N SER A 66 -13.32 -1.85 22.88
CA SER A 66 -12.86 -0.49 23.21
C SER A 66 -12.15 0.17 22.01
N TRP A 67 -11.19 -0.54 21.42
CA TRP A 67 -10.50 -0.07 20.21
C TRP A 67 -11.47 0.22 19.05
N LEU A 68 -12.43 -0.67 18.81
CA LEU A 68 -13.43 -0.51 17.75
C LEU A 68 -14.32 0.72 17.99
N GLY A 69 -14.74 0.94 19.25
CA GLY A 69 -15.52 2.11 19.66
C GLY A 69 -14.77 3.43 19.45
N ASN A 70 -13.47 3.43 19.70
CA ASN A 70 -12.59 4.59 19.45
C ASN A 70 -12.30 4.77 17.95
N ALA A 71 -12.06 3.68 17.22
CA ALA A 71 -11.79 3.70 15.79
C ALA A 71 -12.93 4.31 14.96
N VAL A 72 -14.20 4.11 15.35
CA VAL A 72 -15.37 4.77 14.75
C VAL A 72 -15.31 6.30 14.90
N ARG A 73 -14.60 6.80 15.89
CA ARG A 73 -14.37 8.23 16.13
C ARG A 73 -13.05 8.73 15.56
N PHE A 74 -12.38 7.91 14.74
CA PHE A 74 -11.03 8.15 14.19
C PHE A 74 -9.92 8.25 15.25
N ASP A 75 -10.17 7.70 16.43
CA ASP A 75 -9.15 7.51 17.45
C ASP A 75 -8.64 6.07 17.38
N PHE A 76 -7.45 5.90 16.78
CA PHE A 76 -6.77 4.61 16.61
C PHE A 76 -5.72 4.37 17.70
N GLY A 77 -5.66 5.25 18.70
CA GLY A 77 -4.66 5.22 19.77
C GLY A 77 -3.29 5.75 19.34
N ASP A 78 -2.34 5.70 20.27
CA ASP A 78 -0.98 6.14 20.04
C ASP A 78 -0.16 5.10 19.24
N SER A 79 0.78 5.58 18.45
CA SER A 79 1.67 4.72 17.69
C SER A 79 2.68 4.02 18.61
N ILE A 80 2.67 2.69 18.60
CA ILE A 80 3.64 1.86 19.31
C ILE A 80 5.06 1.99 18.72
N VAL A 81 5.14 2.33 17.44
CA VAL A 81 6.42 2.42 16.70
C VAL A 81 7.00 3.82 16.78
N THR A 82 6.18 4.83 16.58
CA THR A 82 6.60 6.25 16.54
C THR A 82 6.06 6.96 17.77
N ARG A 83 6.91 7.06 18.81
CA ARG A 83 6.52 7.66 20.09
C ARG A 83 6.10 9.12 19.92
N GLY A 84 5.05 9.52 20.64
CA GLY A 84 4.55 10.89 20.65
C GLY A 84 3.67 11.27 19.46
N PHE A 85 3.34 10.31 18.61
CA PHE A 85 2.41 10.51 17.49
C PHE A 85 1.18 9.64 17.65
N SER A 86 0.02 10.21 17.41
CA SER A 86 -1.23 9.46 17.25
C SER A 86 -1.17 8.63 15.97
N SER A 87 -1.72 7.43 16.00
CA SER A 87 -1.85 6.59 14.78
C SER A 87 -2.66 7.31 13.69
N TRP A 88 -3.66 8.13 14.08
CA TRP A 88 -4.44 8.92 13.13
C TRP A 88 -3.62 10.00 12.43
N ASP A 89 -2.73 10.69 13.14
CA ASP A 89 -1.87 11.72 12.54
C ASP A 89 -0.93 11.12 11.50
N LEU A 90 -0.35 9.94 11.79
CA LEU A 90 0.49 9.21 10.84
C LEU A 90 -0.30 8.77 9.59
N ILE A 91 -1.53 8.28 9.79
CA ILE A 91 -2.42 7.91 8.67
C ILE A 91 -2.76 9.15 7.85
N ARG A 92 -3.18 10.23 8.48
CA ARG A 92 -3.58 11.47 7.81
C ARG A 92 -2.44 12.10 7.00
N GLU A 93 -1.23 11.99 7.48
CA GLU A 93 -0.04 12.48 6.77
C GLU A 93 0.34 11.58 5.58
N SER A 94 0.24 10.26 5.75
CA SER A 94 0.69 9.28 4.76
C SER A 94 -0.35 8.94 3.69
N LEU A 95 -1.63 8.98 4.04
CA LEU A 95 -2.73 8.58 3.16
C LEU A 95 -2.81 9.40 1.86
N PRO A 96 -2.69 10.73 1.86
CA PRO A 96 -2.71 11.52 0.62
C PRO A 96 -1.57 11.13 -0.32
N LYS A 97 -0.36 10.94 0.20
CA LYS A 97 0.83 10.53 -0.57
C LYS A 97 0.64 9.13 -1.18
N THR A 98 0.04 8.21 -0.42
CA THR A 98 -0.27 6.86 -0.88
C THR A 98 -1.33 6.86 -1.99
N LEU A 99 -2.39 7.65 -1.83
CA LEU A 99 -3.44 7.80 -2.85
C LEU A 99 -2.90 8.43 -4.13
N GLU A 100 -2.08 9.45 -4.01
CA GLU A 100 -1.41 10.09 -5.14
C GLU A 100 -0.54 9.09 -5.91
N LEU A 101 0.31 8.35 -5.20
CA LEU A 101 1.15 7.30 -5.78
C LEU A 101 0.33 6.24 -6.50
N MET A 102 -0.77 5.80 -5.89
CA MET A 102 -1.69 4.80 -6.46
C MET A 102 -2.35 5.33 -7.75
N VAL A 103 -2.86 6.56 -7.75
CA VAL A 103 -3.51 7.16 -8.92
C VAL A 103 -2.51 7.35 -10.06
N LEU A 104 -1.30 7.84 -9.78
CA LEU A 104 -0.26 8.01 -10.78
C LEU A 104 0.17 6.66 -11.38
N ALA A 105 0.37 5.65 -10.54
CA ALA A 105 0.71 4.30 -11.00
C ALA A 105 -0.39 3.71 -11.88
N GLU A 106 -1.66 3.89 -11.53
CA GLU A 106 -2.81 3.41 -12.30
C GLU A 106 -2.94 4.10 -13.66
N ILE A 107 -2.80 5.44 -13.70
CA ILE A 107 -2.80 6.20 -14.96
C ILE A 107 -1.67 5.73 -15.88
N MET A 108 -0.46 5.56 -15.36
CA MET A 108 0.67 5.04 -16.12
C MET A 108 0.42 3.60 -16.60
N ALA A 109 -0.12 2.74 -15.74
CA ALA A 109 -0.40 1.35 -16.06
C ALA A 109 -1.42 1.24 -17.20
N ILE A 110 -2.54 1.92 -17.12
CA ILE A 110 -3.59 1.95 -18.16
C ILE A 110 -3.03 2.56 -19.44
N GLY A 111 -2.31 3.69 -19.33
CA GLY A 111 -1.72 4.39 -20.46
C GLY A 111 -0.73 3.53 -21.27
N MET A 112 -0.05 2.60 -20.60
CA MET A 112 0.86 1.65 -21.26
C MET A 112 0.17 0.35 -21.68
N ALA A 113 -0.66 -0.23 -20.83
CA ALA A 113 -1.27 -1.54 -21.08
C ALA A 113 -2.28 -1.52 -22.24
N VAL A 114 -3.11 -0.48 -22.34
CA VAL A 114 -4.16 -0.41 -23.37
C VAL A 114 -3.57 -0.37 -24.79
N PRO A 115 -2.63 0.52 -25.15
CA PRO A 115 -2.06 0.53 -26.49
C PRO A 115 -1.28 -0.75 -26.80
N LEU A 116 -0.58 -1.34 -25.82
CA LEU A 116 0.13 -2.59 -26.01
C LEU A 116 -0.84 -3.76 -26.22
N ALA A 117 -1.94 -3.84 -25.49
CA ALA A 117 -2.96 -4.87 -25.66
C ALA A 117 -3.65 -4.77 -27.02
N LEU A 118 -4.02 -3.56 -27.44
CA LEU A 118 -4.59 -3.31 -28.78
C LEU A 118 -3.63 -3.69 -29.90
N GLY A 119 -2.37 -3.32 -29.76
CA GLY A 119 -1.33 -3.69 -30.75
C GLY A 119 -1.11 -5.20 -30.84
N SER A 120 -1.13 -5.88 -29.70
CA SER A 120 -0.99 -7.34 -29.61
C SER A 120 -2.20 -8.06 -30.17
N ALA A 121 -3.41 -7.61 -29.86
CA ALA A 121 -4.67 -8.26 -30.30
C ALA A 121 -4.90 -8.10 -31.82
N ARG A 122 -4.48 -6.99 -32.44
CA ARG A 122 -4.60 -6.78 -33.88
C ARG A 122 -3.81 -7.78 -34.74
N ARG A 123 -2.69 -8.29 -34.23
CA ARG A 123 -1.84 -9.28 -34.92
C ARG A 123 -1.32 -10.31 -33.92
N PRO A 124 -2.16 -11.27 -33.52
CA PRO A 124 -1.75 -12.35 -32.63
C PRO A 124 -0.57 -13.13 -33.20
N GLY A 125 0.43 -13.41 -32.37
CA GLY A 125 1.68 -14.04 -32.81
C GLY A 125 2.67 -13.10 -33.54
N GLY A 126 2.33 -11.84 -33.76
CA GLY A 126 3.20 -10.83 -34.34
C GLY A 126 4.31 -10.37 -33.39
N PHE A 127 5.19 -9.49 -33.90
CA PHE A 127 6.33 -8.99 -33.12
C PHE A 127 5.89 -8.24 -31.83
N VAL A 128 4.90 -7.34 -31.94
CA VAL A 128 4.38 -6.59 -30.78
C VAL A 128 3.81 -7.54 -29.74
N ASP A 129 3.05 -8.51 -30.17
CA ASP A 129 2.45 -9.50 -29.29
C ASP A 129 3.49 -10.35 -28.56
N LYS A 130 4.48 -10.86 -29.26
CA LYS A 130 5.57 -11.64 -28.67
C LYS A 130 6.43 -10.80 -27.73
N ALA A 131 6.80 -9.59 -28.14
CA ALA A 131 7.64 -8.70 -27.35
C ALA A 131 6.93 -8.26 -26.06
N SER A 132 5.69 -7.77 -26.17
CA SER A 132 4.93 -7.32 -25.01
C SER A 132 4.60 -8.45 -24.05
N SER A 133 4.22 -9.63 -24.56
CA SER A 133 3.98 -10.81 -23.73
C SER A 133 5.24 -11.27 -22.99
N SER A 134 6.39 -11.37 -23.70
CA SER A 134 7.66 -11.76 -23.07
C SER A 134 8.11 -10.75 -22.00
N THR A 135 7.95 -9.45 -22.26
CA THR A 135 8.25 -8.40 -21.28
C THR A 135 7.32 -8.50 -20.06
N ALA A 136 6.02 -8.72 -20.27
CA ALA A 136 5.08 -8.91 -19.19
C ALA A 136 5.45 -10.11 -18.30
N PHE A 137 5.83 -11.25 -18.88
CA PHE A 137 6.32 -12.40 -18.11
C PHE A 137 7.58 -12.07 -17.33
N GLY A 138 8.53 -11.35 -17.93
CA GLY A 138 9.75 -10.89 -17.26
C GLY A 138 9.47 -9.97 -16.07
N LEU A 139 8.54 -9.03 -16.23
CA LEU A 139 8.14 -8.11 -15.16
C LEU A 139 7.45 -8.83 -14.00
N LEU A 140 6.59 -9.82 -14.28
CA LEU A 140 5.93 -10.62 -13.24
C LEU A 140 6.88 -11.57 -12.50
N ALA A 141 7.99 -11.96 -13.12
CA ALA A 141 9.01 -12.79 -12.49
C ALA A 141 9.88 -12.02 -11.48
N LEU A 142 9.90 -10.69 -11.56
CA LEU A 142 10.69 -9.84 -10.67
C LEU A 142 9.83 -9.31 -9.51
N PRO A 143 10.28 -9.44 -8.26
CA PRO A 143 9.65 -8.75 -7.15
C PRO A 143 9.67 -7.22 -7.37
N ALA A 144 8.56 -6.52 -7.04
CA ALA A 144 8.43 -5.08 -7.27
C ALA A 144 9.56 -4.25 -6.64
N PHE A 145 10.04 -4.64 -5.45
CA PHE A 145 11.14 -3.92 -4.79
C PHE A 145 12.46 -4.05 -5.57
N VAL A 146 12.73 -5.20 -6.20
CA VAL A 146 13.93 -5.40 -7.04
C VAL A 146 13.88 -4.47 -8.26
N LEU A 147 12.70 -4.40 -8.90
CA LEU A 147 12.48 -3.49 -10.01
C LEU A 147 12.66 -2.03 -9.58
N GLY A 148 12.13 -1.64 -8.41
CA GLY A 148 12.30 -0.31 -7.86
C GLY A 148 13.76 0.07 -7.59
N ILE A 149 14.54 -0.83 -6.99
CA ILE A 149 15.96 -0.64 -6.76
C ILE A 149 16.70 -0.46 -8.11
N TYR A 150 16.39 -1.30 -9.09
CA TYR A 150 17.00 -1.22 -10.42
C TYR A 150 16.66 0.08 -11.13
N MET A 151 15.38 0.51 -11.10
CA MET A 151 14.94 1.78 -11.67
C MET A 151 15.64 2.97 -11.01
N SER A 152 15.69 2.99 -9.68
CA SER A 152 16.40 4.03 -8.92
C SER A 152 17.90 4.06 -9.25
N PHE A 153 18.53 2.91 -9.38
CA PHE A 153 19.95 2.83 -9.75
C PHE A 153 20.21 3.35 -11.17
N VAL A 154 19.42 2.91 -12.16
CA VAL A 154 19.63 3.31 -13.56
C VAL A 154 19.25 4.77 -13.77
N PHE A 155 18.05 5.17 -13.41
CA PHE A 155 17.52 6.49 -13.75
C PHE A 155 17.87 7.55 -12.71
N GLY A 156 18.09 7.16 -11.46
CA GLY A 156 18.48 8.07 -10.39
C GLY A 156 20.00 8.22 -10.28
N VAL A 157 20.73 7.12 -10.09
CA VAL A 157 22.18 7.18 -9.83
C VAL A 157 23.00 7.31 -11.12
N LYS A 158 22.79 6.42 -12.11
CA LYS A 158 23.61 6.43 -13.33
C LYS A 158 23.29 7.58 -14.28
N LEU A 159 22.01 7.85 -14.51
CA LEU A 159 21.57 8.87 -15.46
C LEU A 159 21.30 10.23 -14.79
N GLY A 160 21.05 10.27 -13.47
CA GLY A 160 20.79 11.51 -12.74
C GLY A 160 19.47 12.21 -13.16
N TRP A 161 18.55 11.49 -13.79
CA TRP A 161 17.30 12.08 -14.29
C TRP A 161 16.28 12.34 -13.20
N PHE A 162 16.24 11.47 -12.20
CA PHE A 162 15.26 11.50 -11.11
C PHE A 162 15.94 11.42 -9.75
N PRO A 163 15.34 11.99 -8.69
CA PRO A 163 15.86 11.84 -7.35
C PRO A 163 15.78 10.38 -6.89
N THR A 164 16.80 9.94 -6.16
CA THR A 164 16.86 8.57 -5.59
C THR A 164 16.23 8.49 -4.21
N ILE A 165 16.09 9.61 -3.53
CA ILE A 165 15.48 9.74 -2.22
C ILE A 165 14.34 10.74 -2.37
N VAL A 166 13.17 10.37 -1.86
CA VAL A 166 12.02 11.26 -1.75
C VAL A 166 12.14 11.95 -0.39
N ASP A 167 12.61 13.17 -0.39
CA ASP A 167 12.72 14.01 0.80
C ASP A 167 11.81 15.23 0.66
N ASN A 168 11.06 15.55 1.73
CA ASN A 168 10.17 16.70 1.78
C ASN A 168 9.29 16.81 0.51
N LEU A 169 8.53 15.73 0.22
CA LEU A 169 7.63 15.70 -0.94
C LEU A 169 6.67 16.89 -0.89
N PRO A 170 6.77 17.85 -1.82
CA PRO A 170 5.84 18.98 -1.85
C PRO A 170 4.45 18.50 -2.20
N GLY A 171 3.42 19.22 -1.75
CA GLY A 171 2.06 18.97 -2.20
C GLY A 171 1.93 19.16 -3.73
N LEU A 172 1.03 18.41 -4.36
CA LEU A 172 0.78 18.54 -5.80
C LEU A 172 0.33 19.97 -6.18
N ASN A 173 -0.31 20.70 -5.25
CA ASN A 173 -0.76 22.07 -5.46
C ASN A 173 0.35 23.12 -5.21
N ASP A 174 1.40 22.77 -4.47
CA ASP A 174 2.47 23.70 -4.06
C ASP A 174 3.59 23.75 -5.10
N ASP A 175 4.07 22.60 -5.53
CA ASP A 175 5.08 22.45 -6.58
C ASP A 175 4.81 21.16 -7.38
N PRO A 176 3.89 21.22 -8.36
CA PRO A 176 3.45 20.04 -9.11
C PRO A 176 4.58 19.38 -9.90
N LEU A 177 5.54 20.15 -10.42
CA LEU A 177 6.60 19.59 -11.23
C LEU A 177 7.60 18.79 -10.37
N ASN A 178 7.99 19.31 -9.24
CA ASN A 178 8.89 18.64 -8.31
C ASN A 178 8.22 17.44 -7.65
N ASN A 179 6.93 17.57 -7.28
CA ASN A 179 6.13 16.46 -6.79
C ASN A 179 6.10 15.31 -7.80
N LEU A 180 5.66 15.56 -9.04
CA LEU A 180 5.60 14.54 -10.09
C LEU A 180 6.97 13.94 -10.41
N ARG A 181 8.03 14.75 -10.37
CA ARG A 181 9.41 14.26 -10.58
C ARG A 181 9.85 13.29 -9.49
N GLN A 182 9.50 13.57 -8.23
CA GLN A 182 9.81 12.68 -7.10
C GLN A 182 8.94 11.41 -7.10
N MET A 183 7.66 11.53 -7.48
CA MET A 183 6.72 10.41 -7.54
C MET A 183 6.89 9.53 -8.78
N PHE A 184 7.59 9.98 -9.83
CA PHE A 184 7.65 9.29 -11.11
C PHE A 184 8.22 7.86 -11.01
N LEU A 185 9.41 7.69 -10.44
CA LEU A 185 10.04 6.36 -10.35
C LEU A 185 9.27 5.39 -9.46
N PRO A 186 8.80 5.76 -8.25
CA PRO A 186 7.93 4.91 -7.46
C PRO A 186 6.65 4.51 -8.21
N SER A 187 5.98 5.47 -8.85
CA SER A 187 4.75 5.21 -9.63
C SER A 187 5.01 4.30 -10.83
N LEU A 188 6.08 4.55 -11.58
CA LEU A 188 6.47 3.71 -12.71
C LEU A 188 6.78 2.29 -12.27
N THR A 189 7.47 2.11 -11.15
CA THR A 189 7.78 0.78 -10.60
C THR A 189 6.51 -0.02 -10.32
N LEU A 190 5.52 0.60 -9.68
CA LEU A 190 4.22 -0.03 -9.42
C LEU A 190 3.45 -0.27 -10.73
N ALA A 191 3.44 0.72 -11.62
CA ALA A 191 2.75 0.65 -12.89
C ALA A 191 3.24 -0.51 -13.76
N LEU A 192 4.54 -0.79 -13.83
CA LEU A 192 5.09 -1.87 -14.65
C LEU A 192 4.56 -3.25 -14.26
N ASN A 193 4.36 -3.51 -12.97
CA ASN A 193 3.71 -4.76 -12.52
C ASN A 193 2.23 -4.81 -12.93
N LEU A 194 1.51 -3.69 -12.79
CA LEU A 194 0.11 -3.58 -13.21
C LEU A 194 -0.04 -3.72 -14.72
N VAL A 195 0.87 -3.12 -15.51
CA VAL A 195 0.91 -3.28 -16.98
C VAL A 195 0.96 -4.73 -17.38
N ALA A 196 1.80 -5.53 -16.73
CA ALA A 196 1.93 -6.96 -17.05
C ALA A 196 0.62 -7.74 -16.82
N ILE A 197 -0.13 -7.38 -15.77
CA ILE A 197 -1.42 -7.98 -15.46
C ILE A 197 -2.49 -7.51 -16.45
N TYR A 198 -2.61 -6.19 -16.66
CA TYR A 198 -3.63 -5.59 -17.51
C TYR A 198 -3.45 -5.96 -18.98
N LEU A 199 -2.21 -5.95 -19.46
CA LEU A 199 -1.89 -6.37 -20.81
C LEU A 199 -2.40 -7.78 -21.10
N ARG A 200 -2.16 -8.72 -20.17
CA ARG A 200 -2.57 -10.11 -20.35
C ARG A 200 -4.10 -10.25 -20.36
N LEU A 201 -4.80 -9.58 -19.44
CA LEU A 201 -6.26 -9.63 -19.35
C LEU A 201 -6.89 -8.99 -20.58
N LEU A 202 -6.52 -7.73 -20.89
CA LEU A 202 -7.07 -6.99 -22.03
C LEU A 202 -6.78 -7.67 -23.36
N ARG A 203 -5.57 -8.25 -23.54
CA ARG A 203 -5.22 -8.98 -24.75
C ARG A 203 -6.14 -10.20 -24.95
N SER A 204 -6.39 -10.98 -23.90
CA SER A 204 -7.27 -12.14 -23.98
C SER A 204 -8.67 -11.73 -24.43
N ASP A 205 -9.26 -10.75 -23.75
CA ASP A 205 -10.62 -10.29 -24.04
C ASP A 205 -10.75 -9.66 -25.44
N LEU A 206 -9.71 -8.91 -25.87
CA LEU A 206 -9.71 -8.29 -27.19
C LEU A 206 -9.58 -9.30 -28.34
N ILE A 207 -8.83 -10.39 -28.16
CA ILE A 207 -8.73 -11.46 -29.19
C ILE A 207 -10.06 -12.21 -29.34
N GLU A 208 -10.83 -12.36 -28.26
CA GLU A 208 -12.16 -13.00 -28.31
C GLU A 208 -13.22 -12.12 -28.96
N THR A 209 -13.03 -10.79 -28.95
CA THR A 209 -14.02 -9.81 -29.43
C THR A 209 -13.72 -9.22 -30.81
N LEU A 210 -12.49 -9.32 -31.31
CA LEU A 210 -12.03 -8.83 -32.63
C LEU A 210 -11.98 -9.93 -33.66
#